data_72b2af57d66c0671bca1237340b22dab
#
_entry.id   72b2af57d66c0671bca1237340b22dab
#
_cell.length_a   1.000
_cell.length_b   1.000
_cell.length_c   1.000
_cell.angle_alpha   90.00
_cell.angle_beta   90.00
_cell.angle_gamma   90.00
#
_symmetry.space_group_name_H-M   'P 1'
#
loop_
_entity.id
_entity.type
_entity.pdbx_description
1 polymer ?
#
loop_
_entity_poly.entity_id
_entity_poly.type
_entity_poly.pdbx_seq_one_letter_code
_entity_poly.pdbx_strand_id
1 'polypeptide(L)'
;VPEDETTDNEQENQTVTDKKVIVLDPGHSAVVATGTEPLGPGSSEQKAADASGTRGISSGVPEYELTLNISVQLKEVLEQRGYQVVLTRESNNVPISCVQRAEVANNLNADVYVRIHANGSENSNAKGAMTICTTPNNPYNASIYGESKALSEAILDKYCEVTGCNKEYVWETDTMSGNNWSQVPVTIVEMGYMTNPEEDVLMQTAEYQQKMVQGIADGIDAYMENY
;
A
#
# COMPACT_ATOMS: atom_id res chain seq x y z
N VAL A 1 25.49 -45.95 -46.92
CA VAL A 1 25.11 -45.86 -45.50
C VAL A 1 25.03 -44.37 -45.17
N PRO A 2 23.89 -43.75 -44.90
CA PRO A 2 23.80 -42.41 -44.39
C PRO A 2 23.74 -42.48 -42.87
N GLU A 3 24.53 -41.63 -42.24
CA GLU A 3 24.58 -41.41 -40.81
C GLU A 3 23.36 -40.59 -40.35
N ASP A 4 22.79 -41.05 -39.26
CA ASP A 4 21.59 -40.51 -38.62
C ASP A 4 22.07 -39.38 -37.62
N GLU A 5 21.79 -38.11 -37.96
CA GLU A 5 22.02 -37.01 -37.07
C GLU A 5 20.77 -36.82 -36.15
N THR A 6 20.88 -37.36 -34.96
CA THR A 6 19.93 -37.05 -33.88
C THR A 6 20.22 -35.64 -33.32
N THR A 7 19.41 -34.67 -33.70
CA THR A 7 19.38 -33.36 -33.05
C THR A 7 18.65 -33.49 -31.73
N ASP A 8 19.40 -33.45 -30.63
CA ASP A 8 18.87 -33.26 -29.29
C ASP A 8 18.26 -31.83 -29.19
N ASN A 9 16.95 -31.78 -29.15
CA ASN A 9 16.20 -30.58 -28.85
C ASN A 9 16.11 -30.47 -27.32
N GLU A 10 17.07 -29.83 -26.68
CA GLU A 10 16.94 -29.39 -25.30
C GLU A 10 15.86 -28.31 -25.24
N GLN A 11 14.64 -28.71 -24.92
CA GLN A 11 13.61 -27.79 -24.47
C GLN A 11 14.02 -27.26 -23.11
N GLU A 12 14.53 -26.03 -23.08
CA GLU A 12 14.63 -25.25 -21.84
C GLU A 12 13.21 -25.15 -21.22
N ASN A 13 13.00 -25.97 -20.23
CA ASN A 13 11.81 -25.93 -19.40
C ASN A 13 11.96 -24.69 -18.47
N GLN A 14 11.62 -23.49 -19.00
CA GLN A 14 11.45 -22.31 -18.17
C GLN A 14 10.33 -22.60 -17.18
N THR A 15 10.70 -22.90 -15.95
CA THR A 15 9.80 -22.85 -14.82
C THR A 15 9.30 -21.41 -14.73
N VAL A 16 8.08 -21.16 -15.21
CA VAL A 16 7.34 -19.93 -14.92
C VAL A 16 7.08 -19.98 -13.41
N THR A 17 7.96 -19.38 -12.63
CA THR A 17 7.64 -19.10 -11.23
C THR A 17 6.57 -18.02 -11.26
N ASP A 18 5.35 -18.36 -10.85
CA ASP A 18 4.29 -17.36 -10.68
C ASP A 18 4.81 -16.30 -9.71
N LYS A 19 5.01 -15.09 -10.25
CA LYS A 19 5.48 -13.97 -9.44
C LYS A 19 4.41 -13.59 -8.44
N LYS A 20 4.80 -13.35 -7.21
CA LYS A 20 3.94 -12.75 -6.20
C LYS A 20 3.43 -11.38 -6.67
N VAL A 21 2.15 -11.14 -6.52
CA VAL A 21 1.45 -9.93 -6.98
C VAL A 21 1.24 -8.97 -5.83
N ILE A 22 1.76 -7.76 -5.98
CA ILE A 22 1.58 -6.66 -5.02
C ILE A 22 0.72 -5.58 -5.67
N VAL A 23 -0.36 -5.19 -4.99
CA VAL A 23 -1.12 -4.00 -5.38
C VAL A 23 -0.76 -2.86 -4.43
N LEU A 24 -0.26 -1.76 -5.00
CA LEU A 24 0.00 -0.52 -4.28
C LEU A 24 -1.13 0.47 -4.58
N ASP A 25 -1.66 1.07 -3.54
CA ASP A 25 -2.74 2.06 -3.64
C ASP A 25 -2.24 3.43 -3.19
N PRO A 26 -1.82 4.29 -4.14
CA PRO A 26 -1.53 5.69 -3.81
C PRO A 26 -2.80 6.37 -3.30
N GLY A 27 -2.85 6.71 -2.01
CA GLY A 27 -4.01 7.31 -1.37
C GLY A 27 -4.47 8.59 -2.05
N HIS A 28 -5.78 8.83 -2.04
CA HIS A 28 -6.43 10.03 -2.58
C HIS A 28 -6.21 10.28 -4.09
N SER A 29 -6.72 11.41 -4.58
CA SER A 29 -6.51 11.92 -5.94
C SER A 29 -6.84 13.40 -5.99
N ALA A 30 -6.34 14.12 -6.98
CA ALA A 30 -6.72 15.52 -7.24
C ALA A 30 -8.20 15.64 -7.64
N VAL A 31 -8.74 14.60 -8.26
CA VAL A 31 -10.17 14.50 -8.62
C VAL A 31 -10.80 13.47 -7.69
N VAL A 32 -11.49 13.95 -6.66
CA VAL A 32 -12.15 13.11 -5.66
C VAL A 32 -13.35 12.39 -6.28
N ALA A 33 -13.45 11.08 -6.11
CA ALA A 33 -14.64 10.32 -6.48
C ALA A 33 -15.82 10.77 -5.63
N THR A 34 -16.93 11.15 -6.29
CA THR A 34 -18.11 11.71 -5.63
C THR A 34 -19.10 10.64 -5.18
N GLY A 35 -19.95 10.99 -4.22
CA GLY A 35 -20.99 10.11 -3.70
C GLY A 35 -20.55 9.33 -2.48
N THR A 36 -21.32 8.32 -2.16
CA THR A 36 -21.09 7.43 -1.02
C THR A 36 -21.09 5.98 -1.48
N GLU A 37 -20.43 5.12 -0.72
CA GLU A 37 -20.39 3.68 -0.93
C GLU A 37 -20.55 2.96 0.42
N PRO A 38 -21.00 1.68 0.43
CA PRO A 38 -21.13 0.93 1.67
C PRO A 38 -19.79 0.78 2.39
N LEU A 39 -19.81 0.90 3.71
CA LEU A 39 -18.62 0.73 4.56
C LEU A 39 -17.90 -0.61 4.34
N GLY A 40 -18.64 -1.65 3.97
CA GLY A 40 -18.14 -2.97 3.60
C GLY A 40 -19.23 -3.76 2.88
N PRO A 41 -18.92 -4.94 2.32
CA PRO A 41 -19.88 -5.76 1.58
C PRO A 41 -21.16 -6.03 2.37
N GLY A 42 -22.31 -5.60 1.82
CA GLY A 42 -23.63 -5.77 2.47
C GLY A 42 -23.93 -4.79 3.61
N SER A 43 -23.06 -3.82 3.89
CA SER A 43 -23.30 -2.79 4.90
C SER A 43 -24.41 -1.80 4.48
N SER A 44 -25.26 -1.44 5.42
CA SER A 44 -26.19 -0.30 5.27
C SER A 44 -25.53 1.04 5.61
N GLU A 45 -24.42 1.02 6.35
CA GLU A 45 -23.63 2.21 6.65
C GLU A 45 -22.93 2.70 5.38
N GLN A 46 -23.02 4.00 5.11
CA GLN A 46 -22.43 4.65 3.96
C GLN A 46 -21.24 5.53 4.38
N LYS A 47 -20.20 5.51 3.58
CA LYS A 47 -19.02 6.37 3.70
C LYS A 47 -18.84 7.18 2.42
N ALA A 48 -18.16 8.30 2.49
CA ALA A 48 -17.73 9.01 1.29
C ALA A 48 -16.88 8.06 0.40
N ALA A 49 -17.15 8.09 -0.91
CA ALA A 49 -16.47 7.21 -1.86
C ALA A 49 -14.95 7.44 -1.91
N ASP A 50 -14.51 8.68 -1.68
CA ASP A 50 -13.12 9.09 -1.55
C ASP A 50 -13.05 10.38 -0.71
N ALA A 51 -11.83 10.82 -0.39
CA ALA A 51 -11.55 12.09 0.28
C ALA A 51 -10.34 12.78 -0.37
N SER A 52 -10.21 14.08 -0.19
CA SER A 52 -9.11 14.86 -0.78
C SER A 52 -7.74 14.61 -0.13
N GLY A 53 -7.72 13.95 1.04
CA GLY A 53 -6.52 13.81 1.84
C GLY A 53 -6.11 15.10 2.55
N THR A 54 -4.93 15.08 3.14
CA THR A 54 -4.33 16.21 3.83
C THR A 54 -3.35 16.97 2.91
N ARG A 55 -2.64 17.93 3.48
CA ARG A 55 -1.64 18.74 2.77
C ARG A 55 -0.51 19.11 3.70
N GLY A 56 0.71 19.14 3.17
CA GLY A 56 1.87 19.60 3.88
C GLY A 56 1.73 21.03 4.40
N ILE A 57 1.90 21.20 5.71
CA ILE A 57 1.72 22.51 6.36
C ILE A 57 2.82 23.50 6.00
N SER A 58 4.01 23.01 5.70
CA SER A 58 5.19 23.80 5.33
C SER A 58 5.43 23.76 3.81
N SER A 59 5.32 22.60 3.20
CA SER A 59 5.58 22.38 1.78
C SER A 59 4.43 22.83 0.89
N GLY A 60 3.19 22.75 1.38
CA GLY A 60 1.99 22.95 0.59
C GLY A 60 1.68 21.79 -0.38
N VAL A 61 2.47 20.72 -0.36
CA VAL A 61 2.27 19.54 -1.23
C VAL A 61 1.01 18.78 -0.79
N PRO A 62 0.08 18.48 -1.70
CA PRO A 62 -1.06 17.63 -1.37
C PRO A 62 -0.63 16.19 -1.09
N GLU A 63 -1.34 15.50 -0.21
CA GLU A 63 -1.07 14.09 0.12
C GLU A 63 -1.06 13.20 -1.13
N TYR A 64 -2.02 13.37 -2.04
CA TYR A 64 -2.12 12.56 -3.25
C TYR A 64 -0.90 12.66 -4.19
N GLU A 65 -0.14 13.75 -4.14
CA GLU A 65 1.12 13.89 -4.90
C GLU A 65 2.24 13.10 -4.24
N LEU A 66 2.38 13.21 -2.91
CA LEU A 66 3.38 12.46 -2.16
C LEU A 66 3.13 10.95 -2.28
N THR A 67 1.90 10.50 -2.09
CA THR A 67 1.55 9.07 -2.11
C THR A 67 1.78 8.45 -3.49
N LEU A 68 1.46 9.16 -4.57
CA LEU A 68 1.76 8.68 -5.93
C LEU A 68 3.26 8.61 -6.18
N ASN A 69 4.00 9.65 -5.78
CA ASN A 69 5.45 9.69 -5.97
C ASN A 69 6.16 8.53 -5.24
N ILE A 70 5.79 8.29 -3.98
CA ILE A 70 6.34 7.15 -3.21
C ILE A 70 5.92 5.81 -3.82
N SER A 71 4.67 5.66 -4.24
CA SER A 71 4.19 4.40 -4.83
C SER A 71 4.87 4.06 -6.16
N VAL A 72 5.18 5.05 -6.99
CA VAL A 72 5.92 4.83 -8.25
C VAL A 72 7.34 4.38 -7.97
N GLN A 73 8.05 5.04 -7.06
CA GLN A 73 9.40 4.63 -6.66
C GLN A 73 9.40 3.23 -6.00
N LEU A 74 8.42 2.95 -5.15
CA LEU A 74 8.26 1.66 -4.49
C LEU A 74 7.99 0.53 -5.50
N LYS A 75 7.16 0.80 -6.51
CA LYS A 75 6.91 -0.14 -7.61
C LYS A 75 8.22 -0.53 -8.30
N GLU A 76 9.06 0.44 -8.67
CA GLU A 76 10.34 0.18 -9.32
C GLU A 76 11.25 -0.72 -8.47
N VAL A 77 11.34 -0.46 -7.17
CA VAL A 77 12.16 -1.25 -6.23
C VAL A 77 11.62 -2.68 -6.11
N LEU A 78 10.31 -2.85 -5.94
CA LEU A 78 9.69 -4.16 -5.80
C LEU A 78 9.75 -4.99 -7.09
N GLU A 79 9.61 -4.36 -8.26
CA GLU A 79 9.77 -5.05 -9.54
C GLU A 79 11.22 -5.54 -9.75
N GLN A 80 12.23 -4.77 -9.30
CA GLN A 80 13.63 -5.20 -9.29
C GLN A 80 13.88 -6.37 -8.35
N ARG A 81 13.07 -6.52 -7.28
CA ARG A 81 13.09 -7.68 -6.36
C ARG A 81 12.33 -8.90 -6.90
N GLY A 82 11.72 -8.79 -8.09
CA GLY A 82 11.07 -9.90 -8.79
C GLY A 82 9.55 -9.99 -8.62
N TYR A 83 8.93 -9.08 -7.91
CA TYR A 83 7.48 -9.01 -7.77
C TYR A 83 6.79 -8.52 -9.06
N GLN A 84 5.52 -8.84 -9.20
CA GLN A 84 4.62 -8.16 -10.13
C GLN A 84 3.89 -7.08 -9.36
N VAL A 85 3.98 -5.80 -9.79
CA VAL A 85 3.43 -4.67 -9.05
C VAL A 85 2.43 -3.90 -9.90
N VAL A 86 1.23 -3.69 -9.36
CA VAL A 86 0.15 -2.93 -9.98
C VAL A 86 -0.22 -1.74 -9.09
N LEU A 87 -0.35 -0.56 -9.70
CA LEU A 87 -0.86 0.63 -9.01
C LEU A 87 -2.37 0.75 -9.24
N THR A 88 -3.13 1.17 -8.23
CA THR A 88 -4.58 1.45 -8.39
C THR A 88 -4.83 2.71 -9.22
N ARG A 89 -3.88 3.64 -9.26
CA ARG A 89 -3.84 4.81 -10.14
C ARG A 89 -2.40 5.17 -10.51
N GLU A 90 -2.19 5.64 -11.72
CA GLU A 90 -0.89 6.07 -12.25
C GLU A 90 -0.82 7.59 -12.50
N SER A 91 -1.89 8.31 -12.19
CA SER A 91 -1.94 9.77 -12.27
C SER A 91 -2.75 10.37 -11.15
N ASN A 92 -2.62 11.69 -10.95
CA ASN A 92 -3.39 12.42 -9.93
C ASN A 92 -4.81 12.81 -10.39
N ASN A 93 -5.17 12.60 -11.64
CA ASN A 93 -6.46 13.03 -12.20
C ASN A 93 -7.46 11.87 -12.41
N VAL A 94 -7.40 10.87 -11.55
CA VAL A 94 -8.27 9.68 -11.64
C VAL A 94 -9.26 9.70 -10.48
N PRO A 95 -10.57 9.87 -10.73
CA PRO A 95 -11.61 9.72 -9.71
C PRO A 95 -11.85 8.24 -9.45
N ILE A 96 -11.18 7.69 -8.45
CA ILE A 96 -11.28 6.27 -8.06
C ILE A 96 -11.71 6.16 -6.60
N SER A 97 -12.80 5.41 -6.35
CA SER A 97 -13.34 5.22 -5.00
C SER A 97 -12.55 4.20 -4.17
N CYS A 98 -12.75 4.21 -2.84
CA CYS A 98 -12.13 3.24 -1.96
C CYS A 98 -12.49 1.80 -2.31
N VAL A 99 -13.74 1.54 -2.72
CA VAL A 99 -14.17 0.21 -3.18
C VAL A 99 -13.46 -0.19 -4.48
N GLN A 100 -13.43 0.71 -5.47
CA GLN A 100 -12.75 0.43 -6.73
C GLN A 100 -11.27 0.13 -6.56
N ARG A 101 -10.60 0.79 -5.61
CA ARG A 101 -9.19 0.51 -5.27
C ARG A 101 -9.02 -0.91 -4.72
N ALA A 102 -9.90 -1.34 -3.80
CA ALA A 102 -9.89 -2.69 -3.25
C ALA A 102 -10.21 -3.75 -4.34
N GLU A 103 -11.13 -3.44 -5.25
CA GLU A 103 -11.47 -4.33 -6.37
C GLU A 103 -10.29 -4.61 -7.31
N VAL A 104 -9.36 -3.66 -7.49
CA VAL A 104 -8.12 -3.92 -8.25
C VAL A 104 -7.33 -5.06 -7.61
N ALA A 105 -7.13 -5.02 -6.30
CA ALA A 105 -6.40 -6.06 -5.58
C ALA A 105 -7.15 -7.41 -5.57
N ASN A 106 -8.47 -7.38 -5.36
CA ASN A 106 -9.32 -8.56 -5.35
C ASN A 106 -9.34 -9.28 -6.71
N ASN A 107 -9.51 -8.52 -7.80
CA ASN A 107 -9.58 -9.06 -9.16
C ASN A 107 -8.26 -9.71 -9.62
N LEU A 108 -7.14 -9.25 -9.07
CA LEU A 108 -5.82 -9.81 -9.33
C LEU A 108 -5.47 -10.97 -8.40
N ASN A 109 -6.29 -11.27 -7.38
CA ASN A 109 -5.95 -12.17 -6.29
C ASN A 109 -4.56 -11.84 -5.75
N ALA A 110 -4.31 -10.56 -5.45
CA ALA A 110 -3.01 -10.09 -5.03
C ALA A 110 -2.55 -10.79 -3.75
N ASP A 111 -1.24 -11.04 -3.63
CA ASP A 111 -0.66 -11.58 -2.39
C ASP A 111 -0.75 -10.57 -1.26
N VAL A 112 -0.60 -9.27 -1.57
CA VAL A 112 -0.82 -8.16 -0.63
C VAL A 112 -1.39 -6.92 -1.32
N TYR A 113 -2.15 -6.13 -0.54
CA TYR A 113 -2.68 -4.83 -0.91
C TYR A 113 -2.17 -3.78 0.07
N VAL A 114 -1.26 -2.92 -0.37
CA VAL A 114 -0.61 -1.91 0.47
C VAL A 114 -1.06 -0.51 0.05
N ARG A 115 -1.73 0.18 0.96
CA ARG A 115 -2.29 1.50 0.74
C ARG A 115 -1.36 2.56 1.34
N ILE A 116 -0.87 3.46 0.51
CA ILE A 116 0.15 4.45 0.86
C ILE A 116 -0.52 5.78 1.18
N HIS A 117 -0.33 6.26 2.40
CA HIS A 117 -0.92 7.48 2.94
C HIS A 117 0.10 8.28 3.77
N ALA A 118 -0.25 9.51 4.08
CA ALA A 118 0.46 10.35 5.03
C ALA A 118 -0.55 11.07 5.93
N ASN A 119 -0.34 10.98 7.21
CA ASN A 119 -1.30 11.36 8.23
C ASN A 119 -1.47 12.89 8.37
N GLY A 120 -2.58 13.27 8.97
CA GLY A 120 -2.88 14.64 9.37
C GLY A 120 -3.50 14.68 10.76
N SER A 121 -3.15 15.71 11.53
CA SER A 121 -3.68 15.93 12.88
C SER A 121 -3.87 17.42 13.15
N GLU A 122 -4.86 17.78 13.98
CA GLU A 122 -4.98 19.13 14.52
C GLU A 122 -3.83 19.48 15.49
N ASN A 123 -3.20 18.46 16.07
CA ASN A 123 -2.00 18.62 16.88
C ASN A 123 -0.75 18.62 15.98
N SER A 124 -0.19 19.78 15.72
CA SER A 124 1.03 19.92 14.90
C SER A 124 2.30 19.30 15.50
N ASN A 125 2.26 18.85 16.76
CA ASN A 125 3.33 18.09 17.37
C ASN A 125 3.19 16.57 17.18
N ALA A 126 2.08 16.08 16.65
CA ALA A 126 1.93 14.68 16.31
C ALA A 126 2.98 14.30 15.26
N LYS A 127 3.66 13.16 15.47
CA LYS A 127 4.74 12.70 14.59
C LYS A 127 4.95 11.20 14.72
N GLY A 128 5.40 10.61 13.65
CA GLY A 128 5.71 9.18 13.57
C GLY A 128 4.90 8.47 12.49
N ALA A 129 5.20 7.20 12.31
CA ALA A 129 4.50 6.34 11.37
C ALA A 129 3.64 5.33 12.10
N MET A 130 2.52 4.97 11.46
CA MET A 130 1.64 3.90 11.89
C MET A 130 1.18 3.08 10.69
N THR A 131 0.63 1.92 10.96
CA THR A 131 -0.10 1.13 9.97
C THR A 131 -1.51 0.84 10.45
N ILE A 132 -2.42 0.55 9.53
CA ILE A 132 -3.83 0.34 9.86
C ILE A 132 -4.32 -0.95 9.20
N CYS A 133 -4.89 -1.86 10.00
CA CYS A 133 -5.58 -3.05 9.52
C CYS A 133 -6.98 -3.16 10.15
N THR A 134 -7.74 -4.15 9.71
CA THR A 134 -9.06 -4.46 10.28
C THR A 134 -8.92 -5.14 11.65
N THR A 135 -10.02 -5.26 12.39
CA THR A 135 -10.04 -6.00 13.67
C THR A 135 -10.24 -7.51 13.45
N PRO A 136 -9.91 -8.36 14.43
CA PRO A 136 -10.16 -9.80 14.32
C PRO A 136 -11.65 -10.18 14.22
N ASN A 137 -12.54 -9.26 14.60
CA ASN A 137 -13.98 -9.44 14.55
C ASN A 137 -14.65 -8.65 13.41
N ASN A 138 -13.88 -8.22 12.42
CA ASN A 138 -14.40 -7.47 11.27
C ASN A 138 -15.55 -8.23 10.62
N PRO A 139 -16.74 -7.64 10.45
CA PRO A 139 -17.89 -8.35 9.90
C PRO A 139 -17.78 -8.66 8.40
N TYR A 140 -16.79 -8.10 7.70
CA TYR A 140 -16.68 -8.19 6.25
C TYR A 140 -15.57 -9.14 5.80
N ASN A 141 -14.43 -9.16 6.51
CA ASN A 141 -13.25 -9.89 6.05
C ASN A 141 -12.33 -10.39 7.20
N ALA A 142 -12.89 -10.80 8.33
CA ALA A 142 -12.13 -11.33 9.46
C ALA A 142 -11.17 -12.48 9.09
N SER A 143 -11.44 -13.21 7.99
CA SER A 143 -10.59 -14.31 7.54
C SER A 143 -9.18 -13.88 7.14
N ILE A 144 -8.98 -12.64 6.69
CA ILE A 144 -7.66 -12.09 6.31
C ILE A 144 -7.00 -11.27 7.42
N TYR A 145 -7.61 -11.20 8.61
CA TYR A 145 -7.09 -10.38 9.71
C TYR A 145 -5.66 -10.76 10.11
N GLY A 146 -5.39 -12.05 10.31
CA GLY A 146 -4.09 -12.51 10.77
C GLY A 146 -2.95 -12.11 9.83
N GLU A 147 -3.16 -12.29 8.54
CA GLU A 147 -2.21 -11.93 7.49
C GLU A 147 -2.09 -10.40 7.34
N SER A 148 -3.20 -9.67 7.38
CA SER A 148 -3.21 -8.20 7.32
C SER A 148 -2.49 -7.57 8.51
N LYS A 149 -2.64 -8.15 9.70
CA LYS A 149 -1.93 -7.70 10.90
C LYS A 149 -0.43 -7.97 10.79
N ALA A 150 -0.04 -9.17 10.38
CA ALA A 150 1.36 -9.52 10.17
C ALA A 150 2.04 -8.63 9.13
N LEU A 151 1.35 -8.35 8.01
CA LEU A 151 1.81 -7.40 7.00
C LEU A 151 1.99 -5.99 7.58
N SER A 152 1.02 -5.52 8.37
CA SER A 152 1.05 -4.21 9.02
C SER A 152 2.23 -4.08 9.98
N GLU A 153 2.47 -5.09 10.81
CA GLU A 153 3.58 -5.13 11.76
C GLU A 153 4.94 -5.16 11.04
N ALA A 154 5.09 -6.04 10.04
CA ALA A 154 6.33 -6.17 9.29
C ALA A 154 6.72 -4.87 8.56
N ILE A 155 5.75 -4.20 7.91
CA ILE A 155 6.00 -2.92 7.24
C ILE A 155 6.35 -1.84 8.26
N LEU A 156 5.58 -1.70 9.34
CA LEU A 156 5.83 -0.66 10.33
C LEU A 156 7.20 -0.81 10.99
N ASP A 157 7.60 -2.04 11.31
CA ASP A 157 8.89 -2.32 11.93
C ASP A 157 10.04 -1.92 11.02
N LYS A 158 10.03 -2.39 9.77
CA LYS A 158 11.08 -2.10 8.80
C LYS A 158 11.10 -0.64 8.37
N TYR A 159 9.92 -0.04 8.20
CA TYR A 159 9.82 1.38 7.88
C TYR A 159 10.48 2.26 8.95
N CYS A 160 10.19 2.04 10.22
CA CYS A 160 10.77 2.81 11.31
C CYS A 160 12.26 2.48 11.53
N GLU A 161 12.67 1.23 11.32
CA GLU A 161 14.09 0.84 11.35
C GLU A 161 14.92 1.62 10.34
N VAL A 162 14.45 1.70 9.09
CA VAL A 162 15.19 2.32 7.97
C VAL A 162 15.12 3.86 8.01
N THR A 163 13.94 4.41 8.30
CA THR A 163 13.74 5.87 8.30
C THR A 163 14.24 6.53 9.57
N GLY A 164 14.25 5.81 10.69
CA GLY A 164 14.53 6.37 12.02
C GLY A 164 13.37 7.20 12.59
N CYS A 165 12.17 7.14 11.99
CA CYS A 165 11.02 7.87 12.50
C CYS A 165 10.50 7.29 13.82
N ASN A 166 9.65 8.05 14.50
CA ASN A 166 8.94 7.56 15.67
C ASN A 166 7.95 6.45 15.24
N LYS A 167 8.07 5.26 15.84
CA LYS A 167 7.12 4.18 15.64
C LYS A 167 5.92 4.39 16.56
N GLU A 168 4.73 4.56 16.01
CA GLU A 168 3.51 4.62 16.79
C GLU A 168 2.97 3.19 17.05
N TYR A 169 1.96 2.78 16.34
CA TYR A 169 1.31 1.48 16.55
C TYR A 169 0.62 0.98 15.28
N VAL A 170 0.20 -0.28 15.31
CA VAL A 170 -0.76 -0.81 14.35
C VAL A 170 -2.16 -0.47 14.86
N TRP A 171 -2.88 0.37 14.14
CA TRP A 171 -4.26 0.71 14.48
C TRP A 171 -5.22 -0.32 13.89
N GLU A 172 -5.90 -1.05 14.77
CA GLU A 172 -6.93 -1.99 14.37
C GLU A 172 -8.29 -1.31 14.37
N THR A 173 -8.93 -1.19 13.19
CA THR A 173 -10.21 -0.52 13.06
C THR A 173 -11.01 -1.04 11.85
N ASP A 174 -12.33 -1.06 11.99
CA ASP A 174 -13.27 -1.46 10.93
C ASP A 174 -13.94 -0.25 10.24
N THR A 175 -13.37 0.93 10.41
CA THR A 175 -13.94 2.17 9.86
C THR A 175 -13.42 2.54 8.47
N MET A 176 -12.49 1.76 7.90
CA MET A 176 -11.86 2.03 6.60
C MET A 176 -12.50 1.17 5.52
N SER A 177 -13.34 1.78 4.66
CA SER A 177 -14.06 1.06 3.60
C SER A 177 -13.12 0.29 2.66
N GLY A 178 -12.03 0.90 2.21
CA GLY A 178 -11.06 0.21 1.33
C GLY A 178 -10.41 -1.03 1.97
N ASN A 179 -10.22 -1.04 3.29
CA ASN A 179 -9.74 -2.23 4.01
C ASN A 179 -10.85 -3.27 4.14
N ASN A 180 -12.10 -2.84 4.47
CA ASN A 180 -13.24 -3.73 4.64
C ASN A 180 -13.66 -4.44 3.35
N TRP A 181 -13.43 -3.82 2.19
CA TRP A 181 -13.73 -4.39 0.88
C TRP A 181 -12.63 -5.31 0.33
N SER A 182 -11.46 -5.32 0.96
CA SER A 182 -10.38 -6.22 0.55
C SER A 182 -10.70 -7.67 0.87
N GLN A 183 -10.40 -8.56 -0.08
CA GLN A 183 -10.44 -10.02 0.06
C GLN A 183 -9.02 -10.63 0.18
N VAL A 184 -8.00 -9.78 0.12
CA VAL A 184 -6.59 -10.14 0.22
C VAL A 184 -5.95 -9.40 1.39
N PRO A 185 -4.81 -9.87 1.95
CA PRO A 185 -4.11 -9.20 3.04
C PRO A 185 -3.88 -7.72 2.75
N VAL A 186 -4.32 -6.84 3.66
CA VAL A 186 -4.34 -5.38 3.41
C VAL A 186 -3.82 -4.58 4.60
N THR A 187 -3.08 -3.53 4.30
CA THR A 187 -2.68 -2.51 5.28
C THR A 187 -2.69 -1.10 4.68
N ILE A 188 -2.98 -0.09 5.50
CA ILE A 188 -2.65 1.30 5.21
C ILE A 188 -1.33 1.62 5.90
N VAL A 189 -0.44 2.30 5.22
CA VAL A 189 0.81 2.84 5.77
C VAL A 189 0.67 4.35 5.86
N GLU A 190 0.63 4.87 7.07
CA GLU A 190 0.69 6.30 7.38
C GLU A 190 2.16 6.65 7.62
N MET A 191 2.79 7.23 6.60
CA MET A 191 4.25 7.39 6.52
C MET A 191 4.82 8.44 7.48
N GLY A 192 3.99 9.32 8.01
CA GLY A 192 4.32 10.46 8.87
C GLY A 192 3.21 11.50 8.79
N TYR A 193 3.32 12.58 9.56
CA TYR A 193 2.28 13.62 9.62
C TYR A 193 2.64 14.81 8.73
N MET A 194 1.88 15.03 7.65
CA MET A 194 2.03 16.21 6.79
C MET A 194 1.67 17.52 7.50
N THR A 195 0.94 17.43 8.61
CA THR A 195 0.62 18.55 9.50
C THR A 195 1.68 18.84 10.54
N ASN A 196 2.73 18.02 10.63
CA ASN A 196 3.92 18.31 11.41
C ASN A 196 4.94 19.03 10.52
N PRO A 197 5.41 20.26 10.89
CA PRO A 197 6.30 21.05 10.03
C PRO A 197 7.64 20.37 9.72
N GLU A 198 8.17 19.57 10.64
CA GLU A 198 9.45 18.87 10.46
C GLU A 198 9.29 17.66 9.55
N GLU A 199 8.27 16.83 9.81
CA GLU A 199 8.02 15.62 9.00
C GLU A 199 7.57 15.96 7.59
N ASP A 200 6.72 16.99 7.41
CA ASP A 200 6.31 17.46 6.09
C ASP A 200 7.51 17.80 5.21
N VAL A 201 8.42 18.66 5.70
CA VAL A 201 9.62 19.03 4.93
C VAL A 201 10.52 17.83 4.69
N LEU A 202 10.67 16.95 5.67
CA LEU A 202 11.53 15.78 5.59
C LEU A 202 11.02 14.80 4.51
N MET A 203 9.70 14.52 4.47
CA MET A 203 9.07 13.64 3.49
C MET A 203 9.17 14.17 2.04
N GLN A 204 9.46 15.45 1.82
CA GLN A 204 9.69 16.01 0.49
C GLN A 204 11.15 15.86 0.02
N THR A 205 12.08 15.44 0.88
CA THR A 205 13.48 15.28 0.48
C THR A 205 13.72 13.94 -0.22
N ALA A 206 14.50 13.94 -1.31
CA ALA A 206 14.80 12.73 -2.06
C ALA A 206 15.49 11.66 -1.21
N GLU A 207 16.39 12.07 -0.32
CA GLU A 207 17.10 11.12 0.58
C GLU A 207 16.13 10.40 1.52
N TYR A 208 15.17 11.13 2.11
CA TYR A 208 14.22 10.52 3.02
C TYR A 208 13.19 9.67 2.28
N GLN A 209 12.75 10.10 1.09
CA GLN A 209 11.86 9.29 0.23
C GLN A 209 12.50 7.95 -0.16
N GLN A 210 13.80 7.91 -0.44
CA GLN A 210 14.51 6.65 -0.65
C GLN A 210 14.45 5.73 0.59
N LYS A 211 14.60 6.28 1.80
CA LYS A 211 14.46 5.53 3.05
C LYS A 211 13.01 5.04 3.25
N MET A 212 12.02 5.88 2.97
CA MET A 212 10.60 5.50 3.04
C MET A 212 10.30 4.33 2.13
N VAL A 213 10.71 4.40 0.88
CA VAL A 213 10.55 3.34 -0.13
C VAL A 213 11.26 2.05 0.29
N GLN A 214 12.52 2.17 0.72
CA GLN A 214 13.30 1.01 1.16
C GLN A 214 12.63 0.33 2.37
N GLY A 215 12.21 1.10 3.38
CA GLY A 215 11.59 0.56 4.58
C GLY A 215 10.28 -0.16 4.31
N ILE A 216 9.42 0.37 3.42
CA ILE A 216 8.18 -0.30 3.02
C ILE A 216 8.51 -1.58 2.24
N ALA A 217 9.45 -1.53 1.29
CA ALA A 217 9.84 -2.69 0.50
C ALA A 217 10.44 -3.80 1.36
N ASP A 218 11.30 -3.45 2.33
CA ASP A 218 11.89 -4.43 3.26
C ASP A 218 10.82 -5.05 4.18
N GLY A 219 9.81 -4.29 4.55
CA GLY A 219 8.67 -4.80 5.33
C GLY A 219 7.82 -5.79 4.53
N ILE A 220 7.59 -5.51 3.25
CA ILE A 220 6.90 -6.44 2.34
C ILE A 220 7.71 -7.72 2.17
N ASP A 221 9.02 -7.64 1.93
CA ASP A 221 9.89 -8.83 1.84
C ASP A 221 9.83 -9.67 3.12
N ALA A 222 9.97 -9.02 4.29
CA ALA A 222 9.92 -9.71 5.57
C ALA A 222 8.58 -10.44 5.80
N TYR A 223 7.47 -9.87 5.32
CA TYR A 223 6.18 -10.56 5.31
C TYR A 223 6.18 -11.74 4.34
N MET A 224 6.59 -11.54 3.09
CA MET A 224 6.55 -12.55 2.02
C MET A 224 7.44 -13.77 2.30
N GLU A 225 8.50 -13.62 3.10
CA GLU A 225 9.36 -14.73 3.53
C GLU A 225 8.66 -15.71 4.47
N ASN A 226 7.57 -15.30 5.12
CA ASN A 226 6.85 -16.07 6.13
C ASN A 226 5.46 -16.54 5.67
N TYR A 227 4.98 -16.06 4.53
CA TYR A 227 3.66 -16.34 3.95
C TYR A 227 3.75 -16.62 2.43
#